data_4f2cb3b82624fc8eb3e4103956ddc61c
#
_entry.id   4f2cb3b82624fc8eb3e4103956ddc61c
#
_cell.length_a   1.000
_cell.length_b   1.000
_cell.length_c   1.000
_cell.angle_alpha   90.00
_cell.angle_beta   90.00
_cell.angle_gamma   90.00
#
_symmetry.space_group_name_H-M   'P 1'
#
loop_
_entity.id
_entity.type
_entity.pdbx_description
1 polymer ?
#
loop_
_entity_poly.entity_id
_entity_poly.type
_entity_poly.pdbx_seq_one_letter_code
_entity_poly.pdbx_strand_id
1 'polypeptide(L)'
;MEHPRVVDPRHPLVERVRAVCLALPEAVEVEAWGRPTFRAAKPIFVHVSASMDRPLSIVLKTDPDEHQALTQDGRFFGPPYYDRDRWVGVDLDQPDTDWQLLAELIETSYRQVANRRQRTALDVLRPEHADG
;
A
#
# COMPACT_ATOMS: atom_id res chain seq x y z
N MET A 1 21.49 10.17 -11.79
CA MET A 1 21.68 8.73 -12.04
C MET A 1 20.40 7.98 -11.74
N GLU A 2 19.93 7.21 -12.69
CA GLU A 2 18.71 6.46 -12.52
C GLU A 2 18.94 5.21 -11.69
N HIS A 3 17.99 4.89 -10.82
CA HIS A 3 18.00 3.61 -10.12
C HIS A 3 17.53 2.51 -11.06
N PRO A 4 18.18 1.33 -11.04
CA PRO A 4 17.66 0.21 -11.82
C PRO A 4 16.28 -0.19 -11.32
N ARG A 5 15.44 -0.67 -12.22
CA ARG A 5 14.11 -1.12 -11.85
C ARG A 5 14.21 -2.40 -11.03
N VAL A 6 13.51 -2.41 -9.90
CA VAL A 6 13.45 -3.56 -9.00
C VAL A 6 12.37 -4.53 -9.44
N VAL A 7 11.32 -4.03 -10.09
CA VAL A 7 10.17 -4.81 -10.50
C VAL A 7 9.67 -4.30 -11.86
N ASP A 8 9.08 -5.20 -12.64
CA ASP A 8 8.41 -4.80 -13.88
C ASP A 8 7.13 -4.05 -13.51
N PRO A 9 7.03 -2.74 -13.84
CA PRO A 9 5.85 -1.96 -13.50
C PRO A 9 4.59 -2.40 -14.23
N ARG A 10 4.72 -3.25 -15.27
CA ARG A 10 3.58 -3.79 -16.01
C ARG A 10 3.20 -5.21 -15.60
N HIS A 11 3.86 -5.76 -14.59
CA HIS A 11 3.49 -7.08 -14.08
C HIS A 11 2.01 -7.09 -13.69
N PRO A 12 1.24 -8.14 -14.03
CA PRO A 12 -0.21 -8.17 -13.72
C PRO A 12 -0.56 -7.92 -12.27
N LEU A 13 0.28 -8.38 -11.34
CA LEU A 13 0.02 -8.14 -9.91
C LEU A 13 0.25 -6.68 -9.55
N VAL A 14 1.23 -6.02 -10.15
CA VAL A 14 1.46 -4.57 -9.96
C VAL A 14 0.31 -3.78 -10.56
N GLU A 15 -0.18 -4.19 -11.75
CA GLU A 15 -1.34 -3.56 -12.38
C GLU A 15 -2.57 -3.64 -11.46
N ARG A 16 -2.73 -4.76 -10.76
CA ARG A 16 -3.85 -4.95 -9.85
C ARG A 16 -3.75 -4.01 -8.65
N VAL A 17 -2.56 -3.84 -8.09
CA VAL A 17 -2.32 -2.87 -7.02
C VAL A 17 -2.59 -1.46 -7.51
N ARG A 18 -2.13 -1.13 -8.72
CA ARG A 18 -2.33 0.18 -9.32
C ARG A 18 -3.82 0.53 -9.41
N ALA A 19 -4.64 -0.42 -9.86
CA ALA A 19 -6.06 -0.17 -10.00
C ALA A 19 -6.71 0.18 -8.66
N VAL A 20 -6.33 -0.51 -7.59
CA VAL A 20 -6.85 -0.21 -6.25
C VAL A 20 -6.38 1.16 -5.79
N CYS A 21 -5.09 1.46 -5.93
CA CYS A 21 -4.51 2.71 -5.43
C CYS A 21 -5.04 3.93 -6.15
N LEU A 22 -5.10 3.87 -7.48
CA LEU A 22 -5.50 5.04 -8.28
C LEU A 22 -7.00 5.31 -8.24
N ALA A 23 -7.79 4.42 -7.66
CA ALA A 23 -9.21 4.67 -7.42
C ALA A 23 -9.44 5.59 -6.22
N LEU A 24 -8.42 5.86 -5.40
CA LEU A 24 -8.56 6.70 -4.22
C LEU A 24 -8.39 8.18 -4.55
N PRO A 25 -9.06 9.09 -3.80
CA PRO A 25 -9.04 10.53 -4.13
C PRO A 25 -7.63 11.11 -4.17
N GLU A 26 -7.32 11.83 -5.25
CA GLU A 26 -6.03 12.50 -5.45
C GLU A 26 -4.83 11.56 -5.42
N ALA A 27 -5.06 10.25 -5.61
CA ALA A 27 -3.96 9.30 -5.64
C ALA A 27 -3.17 9.45 -6.95
N VAL A 28 -1.85 9.46 -6.83
CA VAL A 28 -0.95 9.56 -7.96
C VAL A 28 0.14 8.50 -7.85
N GLU A 29 0.65 8.08 -8.99
CA GLU A 29 1.77 7.15 -9.05
C GLU A 29 3.05 7.91 -9.38
N VAL A 30 4.10 7.66 -8.61
CA VAL A 30 5.42 8.25 -8.84
C VAL A 30 6.46 7.14 -8.75
N GLU A 31 7.26 6.97 -9.80
CA GLU A 31 8.39 6.04 -9.73
C GLU A 31 9.49 6.68 -8.89
N ALA A 32 9.97 5.94 -7.91
CA ALA A 32 11.05 6.37 -7.04
C ALA A 32 11.90 5.16 -6.67
N TRP A 33 13.21 5.33 -6.67
CA TRP A 33 14.17 4.26 -6.32
C TRP A 33 13.97 2.98 -7.14
N GLY A 34 13.55 3.12 -8.40
CA GLY A 34 13.37 2.00 -9.32
C GLY A 34 12.08 1.22 -9.15
N ARG A 35 11.12 1.76 -8.42
CA ARG A 35 9.86 1.08 -8.13
C ARG A 35 8.68 2.06 -8.11
N PRO A 36 7.45 1.59 -8.39
CA PRO A 36 6.28 2.44 -8.26
C PRO A 36 5.99 2.78 -6.80
N THR A 37 5.59 4.02 -6.56
CA THR A 37 5.02 4.45 -5.28
C THR A 37 3.67 5.10 -5.56
N PHE A 38 2.72 4.91 -4.63
CA PHE A 38 1.40 5.54 -4.74
C PHE A 38 1.24 6.51 -3.59
N ARG A 39 0.81 7.73 -3.92
CA ARG A 39 0.80 8.86 -3.00
C ARG A 39 -0.57 9.51 -2.92
N ALA A 40 -0.94 9.95 -1.72
CA ALA A 40 -2.12 10.81 -1.54
C ALA A 40 -1.68 12.26 -1.83
N ALA A 41 -1.58 12.60 -3.08
CA ALA A 41 -0.93 13.78 -3.63
C ALA A 41 0.58 13.79 -3.34
N LYS A 42 1.02 13.87 -2.08
CA LYS A 42 2.43 13.90 -1.69
C LYS A 42 2.86 12.72 -0.83
N PRO A 43 2.22 12.45 0.33
CA PRO A 43 2.71 11.35 1.17
C PRO A 43 2.42 10.00 0.53
N ILE A 44 3.39 9.08 0.67
CA ILE A 44 3.30 7.74 0.09
C ILE A 44 2.44 6.86 1.01
N PHE A 45 1.49 6.12 0.42
CA PHE A 45 0.71 5.13 1.17
C PHE A 45 0.94 3.70 0.69
N VAL A 46 1.55 3.51 -0.49
CA VAL A 46 1.97 2.18 -0.95
C VAL A 46 3.33 2.31 -1.63
N HIS A 47 4.28 1.49 -1.19
CA HIS A 47 5.53 1.25 -1.91
C HIS A 47 5.44 -0.12 -2.57
N VAL A 48 5.75 -0.23 -3.84
CA VAL A 48 5.85 -1.53 -4.50
C VAL A 48 7.28 -2.03 -4.36
N SER A 49 7.45 -3.32 -4.07
CA SER A 49 8.74 -3.98 -3.85
C SER A 49 9.43 -3.52 -2.57
N ALA A 50 9.26 -4.32 -1.51
CA ALA A 50 9.89 -4.03 -0.21
C ALA A 50 11.42 -4.10 -0.27
N SER A 51 11.94 -4.99 -1.13
CA SER A 51 13.38 -5.20 -1.30
C SER A 51 13.61 -5.94 -2.61
N MET A 52 14.88 -6.03 -3.02
CA MET A 52 15.24 -6.79 -4.22
C MET A 52 14.92 -8.28 -4.09
N ASP A 53 14.90 -8.79 -2.85
CA ASP A 53 14.54 -10.19 -2.60
C ASP A 53 13.03 -10.43 -2.67
N ARG A 54 12.23 -9.36 -2.63
CA ARG A 54 10.77 -9.43 -2.65
C ARG A 54 10.21 -8.45 -3.66
N PRO A 55 10.47 -8.68 -4.96
CA PRO A 55 10.07 -7.70 -5.99
C PRO A 55 8.55 -7.60 -6.16
N LEU A 56 7.81 -8.69 -5.92
CA LEU A 56 6.35 -8.70 -6.03
C LEU A 56 5.72 -8.59 -4.65
N SER A 57 6.06 -7.52 -3.94
CA SER A 57 5.50 -7.22 -2.62
C SER A 57 5.07 -5.76 -2.57
N ILE A 58 4.27 -5.42 -1.56
CA ILE A 58 3.95 -4.04 -1.27
C ILE A 58 4.20 -3.76 0.20
N VAL A 59 4.47 -2.49 0.51
CA VAL A 59 4.66 -2.01 1.88
C VAL A 59 3.57 -0.99 2.15
N LEU A 60 2.86 -1.17 3.26
CA LEU A 60 1.69 -0.38 3.65
C LEU A 60 1.85 0.17 5.05
N LYS A 61 1.30 1.35 5.29
CA LYS A 61 1.22 1.91 6.63
C LYS A 61 -0.05 1.38 7.32
N THR A 62 0.10 0.86 8.52
CA THR A 62 -1.01 0.20 9.22
C THR A 62 -1.70 1.16 10.19
N ASP A 63 -2.97 0.85 10.50
CA ASP A 63 -3.64 1.42 11.65
C ASP A 63 -2.91 0.91 12.91
N PRO A 64 -2.54 1.81 13.85
CA PRO A 64 -1.82 1.37 15.05
C PRO A 64 -2.55 0.29 15.85
N ASP A 65 -3.88 0.32 15.88
CA ASP A 65 -4.67 -0.65 16.64
C ASP A 65 -4.66 -2.04 15.99
N GLU A 66 -4.39 -2.12 14.69
CA GLU A 66 -4.39 -3.39 13.97
C GLU A 66 -2.98 -3.93 13.71
N HIS A 67 -1.96 -3.11 13.93
CA HIS A 67 -0.59 -3.44 13.56
C HIS A 67 -0.11 -4.75 14.19
N GLN A 68 -0.34 -4.93 15.48
CA GLN A 68 0.14 -6.11 16.20
C GLN A 68 -0.48 -7.39 15.63
N ALA A 69 -1.77 -7.36 15.34
CA ALA A 69 -2.45 -8.54 14.77
C ALA A 69 -1.89 -8.88 13.40
N LEU A 70 -1.59 -7.87 12.57
CA LEU A 70 -1.01 -8.10 11.25
C LEU A 70 0.39 -8.67 11.35
N THR A 71 1.21 -8.22 12.30
CA THR A 71 2.58 -8.74 12.45
C THR A 71 2.60 -10.18 12.94
N GLN A 72 1.50 -10.67 13.54
CA GLN A 72 1.39 -12.05 13.97
C GLN A 72 0.84 -12.97 12.87
N ASP A 73 0.32 -12.38 11.80
CA ASP A 73 -0.17 -13.12 10.64
C ASP A 73 1.03 -13.46 9.74
N GLY A 74 1.27 -14.74 9.50
CA GLY A 74 2.43 -15.21 8.75
C GLY A 74 2.50 -14.73 7.31
N ARG A 75 1.43 -14.13 6.77
CA ARG A 75 1.44 -13.57 5.43
C ARG A 75 2.12 -12.22 5.36
N PHE A 76 2.37 -11.57 6.51
CA PHE A 76 2.97 -10.24 6.58
C PHE A 76 4.36 -10.32 7.18
N PHE A 77 5.21 -9.36 6.80
CA PHE A 77 6.59 -9.31 7.30
C PHE A 77 6.95 -7.87 7.65
N GLY A 78 8.00 -7.69 8.48
CA GLY A 78 8.55 -6.37 8.77
C GLY A 78 9.47 -5.94 7.65
N PRO A 79 9.12 -4.89 6.89
CA PRO A 79 9.96 -4.48 5.76
C PRO A 79 11.26 -3.84 6.24
N PRO A 80 12.40 -4.15 5.59
CA PRO A 80 13.66 -3.49 5.94
C PRO A 80 13.60 -2.01 5.60
N TYR A 81 14.28 -1.19 6.40
CA TYR A 81 14.38 0.26 6.20
C TYR A 81 13.10 1.04 6.44
N TYR A 82 12.06 0.40 6.95
CA TYR A 82 10.81 1.06 7.35
C TYR A 82 10.61 0.91 8.85
N ASP A 83 9.84 1.82 9.45
CA ASP A 83 9.46 1.71 10.85
C ASP A 83 8.54 0.50 11.02
N ARG A 84 9.04 -0.53 11.68
CA ARG A 84 8.33 -1.80 11.83
C ARG A 84 7.12 -1.72 12.76
N ASP A 85 6.99 -0.62 13.49
CA ASP A 85 5.82 -0.38 14.33
C ASP A 85 4.68 0.29 13.56
N ARG A 86 4.95 0.74 12.32
CA ARG A 86 3.96 1.48 11.54
C ARG A 86 3.72 0.89 10.15
N TRP A 87 4.65 0.12 9.62
CA TRP A 87 4.61 -0.41 8.25
C TRP A 87 4.69 -1.93 8.27
N VAL A 88 3.99 -2.57 7.33
CA VAL A 88 4.11 -4.01 7.08
C VAL A 88 4.31 -4.24 5.61
N GLY A 89 4.94 -5.38 5.28
CA GLY A 89 5.09 -5.84 3.91
C GLY A 89 4.26 -7.10 3.69
N VAL A 90 3.84 -7.31 2.45
CA VAL A 90 3.12 -8.52 2.06
C VAL A 90 3.48 -8.87 0.62
N ASP A 91 3.76 -10.16 0.38
CA ASP A 91 4.01 -10.66 -0.96
C ASP A 91 2.69 -10.81 -1.71
N LEU A 92 2.70 -10.45 -3.01
CA LEU A 92 1.49 -10.46 -3.84
C LEU A 92 1.25 -11.79 -4.52
N ASP A 93 2.30 -12.60 -4.67
CA ASP A 93 2.28 -13.82 -5.49
C ASP A 93 2.14 -15.09 -4.67
N GLN A 94 1.52 -15.02 -3.50
CA GLN A 94 1.28 -16.17 -2.64
C GLN A 94 -0.05 -16.84 -2.98
N PRO A 95 -0.14 -18.18 -2.81
CA PRO A 95 -1.42 -18.88 -3.08
C PRO A 95 -2.56 -18.42 -2.19
N ASP A 96 -2.25 -17.91 -1.00
CA ASP A 96 -3.23 -17.43 -0.04
C ASP A 96 -3.42 -15.92 -0.06
N THR A 97 -3.01 -15.26 -1.13
CA THR A 97 -3.19 -13.79 -1.26
C THR A 97 -4.69 -13.47 -1.29
N ASP A 98 -5.11 -12.66 -0.33
CA ASP A 98 -6.50 -12.21 -0.22
C ASP A 98 -6.59 -10.78 -0.72
N TRP A 99 -7.05 -10.62 -1.97
CA TRP A 99 -7.10 -9.31 -2.62
C TRP A 99 -8.14 -8.37 -2.01
N GLN A 100 -9.20 -8.92 -1.43
CA GLN A 100 -10.17 -8.09 -0.72
C GLN A 100 -9.53 -7.49 0.53
N LEU A 101 -8.81 -8.29 1.28
CA LEU A 101 -8.07 -7.81 2.45
C LEU A 101 -7.01 -6.78 2.04
N LEU A 102 -6.27 -7.05 0.96
CA LEU A 102 -5.26 -6.10 0.49
C LEU A 102 -5.88 -4.76 0.10
N ALA A 103 -7.02 -4.78 -0.58
CA ALA A 103 -7.70 -3.53 -0.95
C ALA A 103 -8.10 -2.74 0.30
N GLU A 104 -8.59 -3.42 1.33
CA GLU A 104 -8.95 -2.78 2.60
C GLU A 104 -7.71 -2.20 3.30
N LEU A 105 -6.60 -2.94 3.30
CA LEU A 105 -5.36 -2.47 3.92
C LEU A 105 -4.75 -1.31 3.15
N ILE A 106 -4.84 -1.31 1.83
CA ILE A 106 -4.39 -0.18 1.00
C ILE A 106 -5.20 1.07 1.35
N GLU A 107 -6.51 0.94 1.47
CA GLU A 107 -7.37 2.06 1.83
C GLU A 107 -7.06 2.57 3.24
N THR A 108 -6.82 1.66 4.19
CA THR A 108 -6.41 2.03 5.54
C THR A 108 -5.09 2.80 5.52
N SER A 109 -4.11 2.33 4.73
CA SER A 109 -2.83 3.02 4.58
C SER A 109 -3.02 4.43 4.02
N TYR A 110 -3.87 4.57 3.01
CA TYR A 110 -4.23 5.88 2.46
C TYR A 110 -4.77 6.80 3.55
N ARG A 111 -5.69 6.30 4.38
CA ARG A 111 -6.29 7.10 5.45
C ARG A 111 -5.27 7.53 6.50
N GLN A 112 -4.21 6.74 6.72
CA GLN A 112 -3.16 7.10 7.68
C GLN A 112 -2.32 8.30 7.21
N VAL A 113 -2.20 8.52 5.90
CA VAL A 113 -1.35 9.59 5.37
C VAL A 113 -2.14 10.73 4.75
N ALA A 114 -3.41 10.51 4.39
CA ALA A 114 -4.26 11.48 3.71
C ALA A 114 -4.62 12.64 4.63
N ASN A 115 -4.84 13.82 4.04
CA ASN A 115 -5.34 14.96 4.79
C ASN A 115 -6.87 14.85 4.98
N ARG A 116 -7.42 15.79 5.75
CA ARG A 116 -8.85 15.77 6.08
C ARG A 116 -9.73 15.85 4.82
N ARG A 117 -9.38 16.72 3.88
CA ARG A 117 -10.15 16.89 2.65
C ARG A 117 -10.19 15.58 1.85
N GLN A 118 -9.04 14.90 1.74
CA GLN A 118 -8.93 13.63 1.03
C GLN A 118 -9.76 12.54 1.71
N ARG A 119 -9.68 12.45 3.03
CA ARG A 119 -10.48 11.47 3.77
C ARG A 119 -11.98 11.73 3.61
N THR A 120 -12.39 12.99 3.65
CA THR A 120 -13.79 13.35 3.42
C THR A 120 -14.24 12.94 2.02
N ALA A 121 -13.41 13.17 1.02
CA ALA A 121 -13.71 12.76 -0.35
C ALA A 121 -13.87 11.23 -0.46
N LEU A 122 -13.02 10.48 0.25
CA LEU A 122 -13.11 9.02 0.28
C LEU A 122 -14.40 8.57 0.96
N ASP A 123 -14.80 9.23 2.05
CA ASP A 123 -16.04 8.89 2.76
C ASP A 123 -17.26 9.06 1.86
N VAL A 124 -17.25 10.04 0.96
CA VAL A 124 -18.33 10.20 -0.02
C VAL A 124 -18.41 8.98 -0.94
N LEU A 125 -17.28 8.40 -1.32
CA LEU A 125 -17.21 7.20 -2.14
C LEU A 125 -17.53 5.93 -1.35
N ARG A 126 -17.47 5.98 -0.01
CA ARG A 126 -17.69 4.84 0.88
C ARG A 126 -18.71 5.23 1.96
N PRO A 127 -20.01 5.46 1.59
CA PRO A 127 -20.99 5.93 2.58
C PRO A 127 -21.12 5.04 3.81
N GLU A 128 -20.89 3.73 3.64
CA GLU A 128 -20.98 2.75 4.73
C GLU A 128 -19.89 2.96 5.79
N HIS A 129 -18.83 3.72 5.51
CA HIS A 129 -17.74 4.01 6.44
C HIS A 129 -17.83 5.41 7.04
N ALA A 130 -18.74 6.26 6.52
CA ALA A 130 -18.77 7.68 6.88
C ALA A 130 -19.25 7.93 8.30
N ASP A 131 -20.02 7.00 8.86
CA ASP A 131 -20.62 7.12 10.20
C ASP A 131 -19.72 6.53 11.28
N GLY A 132 -18.54 6.20 10.95
CA GLY A 132 -17.59 5.50 11.80
C GLY A 132 -17.28 6.11 13.11
#